data_faedc7b663be7fc6ecefaf46e40df9a8
#
_entry.id   faedc7b663be7fc6ecefaf46e40df9a8
#
_cell.length_a   1.000
_cell.length_b   1.000
_cell.length_c   1.000
_cell.angle_alpha   90.00
_cell.angle_beta   90.00
_cell.angle_gamma   90.00
#
_symmetry.space_group_name_H-M   'P 1'
#
loop_
_entity.id
_entity.type
_entity.pdbx_description
1 polymer ?
#
loop_
_entity_poly.entity_id
_entity_poly.type
_entity_poly.pdbx_seq_one_letter_code
_entity_poly.pdbx_strand_id
1 'polypeptide(L)'
;VTDFDVAVVGGGPAGSATARRLALDGYRVVVLERSRFSTPRVGESLSPAVTPSLRALGVREPFDALGPRPSYGVRSSWGTDSSSSTLSDPHGPGWYVDRAAFDRMLASAAEAAGASVRLGVVCREVRPGGAGWTLRLSTGGEVSARVVVDATGRAARLGRRRDAERIAFDRLVAVTGFAPDPDPGGFGLVETVPEGWWYCAPAGAGRLVAMLLTDADLARSGRLTTSSEWAARLGPRTAERVGPAGTLRVVPARSHRLHRREFTEPWVAVGDAAFAVDPITGDGVAKALRGAADAAGAVVALLGGDTGPLRAYEDALDRETTAYLHRRADFYAAEDRWPDAEFWRRRHAVAARR
;
A
#
# COMPACT_ATOMS: atom_id res chain seq x y z
N VAL A 1 10.93 30.48 13.06
CA VAL A 1 11.77 29.27 12.95
C VAL A 1 10.83 28.08 12.86
N THR A 2 10.98 27.20 11.85
CA THR A 2 10.23 25.96 11.76
C THR A 2 10.84 24.90 12.69
N ASP A 3 10.00 24.07 13.33
CA ASP A 3 10.46 23.01 14.24
C ASP A 3 11.23 21.92 13.49
N PHE A 4 10.76 21.60 12.26
CA PHE A 4 11.32 20.57 11.40
C PHE A 4 11.55 21.07 9.97
N ASP A 5 12.46 20.43 9.27
CA ASP A 5 12.62 20.64 7.83
C ASP A 5 11.52 19.90 7.07
N VAL A 6 11.15 18.68 7.53
CA VAL A 6 10.14 17.83 6.88
C VAL A 6 9.18 17.24 7.90
N ALA A 7 7.88 17.31 7.60
CA ALA A 7 6.85 16.54 8.31
C ALA A 7 6.28 15.44 7.40
N VAL A 8 6.42 14.20 7.81
CA VAL A 8 5.87 13.02 7.13
C VAL A 8 4.57 12.61 7.80
N VAL A 9 3.47 12.67 7.07
CA VAL A 9 2.14 12.28 7.57
C VAL A 9 1.84 10.85 7.13
N GLY A 10 1.98 9.91 8.06
CA GLY A 10 1.86 8.47 7.88
C GLY A 10 3.19 7.73 8.03
N GLY A 11 3.24 6.79 8.98
CA GLY A 11 4.41 5.97 9.32
C GLY A 11 4.36 4.55 8.72
N GLY A 12 3.66 4.35 7.61
CA GLY A 12 3.70 3.11 6.85
C GLY A 12 5.01 2.95 6.06
N PRO A 13 5.16 1.89 5.22
CA PRO A 13 6.42 1.58 4.54
C PRO A 13 7.00 2.78 3.76
N ALA A 14 6.20 3.46 2.96
CA ALA A 14 6.66 4.62 2.18
C ALA A 14 7.12 5.77 3.08
N GLY A 15 6.32 6.14 4.09
CA GLY A 15 6.64 7.27 4.97
C GLY A 15 7.85 7.02 5.85
N SER A 16 7.95 5.83 6.44
CA SER A 16 9.12 5.45 7.26
C SER A 16 10.40 5.37 6.43
N ALA A 17 10.34 4.81 5.22
CA ALA A 17 11.49 4.73 4.33
C ALA A 17 11.96 6.14 3.88
N THR A 18 11.03 7.02 3.50
CA THR A 18 11.34 8.41 3.12
C THR A 18 11.93 9.17 4.32
N ALA A 19 11.31 9.05 5.51
CA ALA A 19 11.78 9.70 6.72
C ALA A 19 13.19 9.25 7.11
N ARG A 20 13.45 7.92 7.05
CA ARG A 20 14.77 7.36 7.33
C ARG A 20 15.82 7.94 6.39
N ARG A 21 15.54 7.99 5.09
CA ARG A 21 16.48 8.53 4.11
C ARG A 21 16.82 9.99 4.41
N LEU A 22 15.80 10.82 4.62
CA LEU A 22 15.98 12.23 4.92
C LEU A 22 16.73 12.47 6.24
N ALA A 23 16.46 11.65 7.28
CA ALA A 23 17.16 11.76 8.55
C ALA A 23 18.64 11.35 8.42
N LEU A 24 18.97 10.31 7.63
CA LEU A 24 20.36 9.94 7.31
C LEU A 24 21.11 11.03 6.56
N ASP A 25 20.40 11.82 5.75
CA ASP A 25 20.95 12.97 5.02
C ASP A 25 21.03 14.23 5.92
N GLY A 26 20.72 14.13 7.24
CA GLY A 26 20.89 15.17 8.25
C GLY A 26 19.71 16.13 8.41
N TYR A 27 18.58 15.91 7.75
CA TYR A 27 17.39 16.75 7.91
C TYR A 27 16.63 16.46 9.20
N ARG A 28 16.04 17.51 9.80
CA ARG A 28 15.14 17.38 10.96
C ARG A 28 13.78 16.90 10.49
N VAL A 29 13.46 15.63 10.73
CA VAL A 29 12.24 14.97 10.24
C VAL A 29 11.33 14.61 11.41
N VAL A 30 10.02 14.89 11.28
CA VAL A 30 8.99 14.32 12.14
C VAL A 30 8.08 13.38 11.35
N VAL A 31 7.79 12.22 11.91
CA VAL A 31 6.80 11.26 11.39
C VAL A 31 5.58 11.27 12.31
N LEU A 32 4.40 11.51 11.74
CA LEU A 32 3.12 11.51 12.44
C LEU A 32 2.31 10.28 12.02
N GLU A 33 2.27 9.25 12.86
CA GLU A 33 1.55 8.00 12.59
C GLU A 33 0.37 7.84 13.56
N ARG A 34 -0.84 7.65 12.99
CA ARG A 34 -2.08 7.53 13.77
C ARG A 34 -2.18 6.26 14.59
N SER A 35 -1.50 5.19 14.18
CA SER A 35 -1.55 3.91 14.87
C SER A 35 -0.37 3.72 15.82
N ARG A 36 -0.50 2.70 16.68
CA ARG A 36 0.60 2.20 17.51
C ARG A 36 1.10 0.84 17.02
N PHE A 37 0.74 0.44 15.80
CA PHE A 37 1.05 -0.87 15.21
C PHE A 37 0.66 -2.05 16.11
N SER A 38 -0.49 -1.96 16.78
CA SER A 38 -0.99 -2.96 17.73
C SER A 38 -2.10 -3.85 17.18
N THR A 39 -2.57 -3.57 15.97
CA THR A 39 -3.66 -4.32 15.34
C THR A 39 -3.22 -4.94 14.02
N PRO A 40 -3.73 -6.13 13.66
CA PRO A 40 -3.46 -6.76 12.38
C PRO A 40 -3.80 -5.85 11.21
N ARG A 41 -2.97 -5.91 10.17
CA ARG A 41 -3.11 -5.15 8.92
C ARG A 41 -2.97 -6.08 7.72
N VAL A 42 -3.62 -5.73 6.63
CA VAL A 42 -3.47 -6.41 5.33
C VAL A 42 -2.22 -5.94 4.60
N GLY A 43 -1.80 -6.71 3.59
CA GLY A 43 -0.61 -6.48 2.78
C GLY A 43 0.61 -7.21 3.33
N GLU A 44 0.40 -8.39 3.85
CA GLU A 44 1.35 -9.32 4.48
C GLU A 44 2.29 -9.98 3.49
N SER A 45 1.92 -10.04 2.20
CA SER A 45 2.76 -10.60 1.14
C SER A 45 3.70 -9.53 0.58
N LEU A 46 4.97 -9.84 0.58
CA LEU A 46 6.04 -9.04 0.01
C LEU A 46 6.65 -9.78 -1.18
N SER A 47 6.64 -9.17 -2.36
CA SER A 47 7.30 -9.73 -3.54
C SER A 47 8.83 -9.81 -3.35
N PRO A 48 9.55 -10.68 -4.09
CA PRO A 48 11.02 -10.70 -4.08
C PRO A 48 11.66 -9.33 -4.30
N ALA A 49 11.02 -8.45 -5.08
CA ALA A 49 11.47 -7.09 -5.37
C ALA A 49 11.61 -6.19 -4.13
N VAL A 50 11.12 -6.61 -2.95
CA VAL A 50 11.35 -5.88 -1.69
C VAL A 50 12.80 -5.98 -1.22
N THR A 51 13.48 -7.09 -1.51
CA THR A 51 14.82 -7.41 -0.98
C THR A 51 15.89 -6.35 -1.32
N PRO A 52 16.02 -5.87 -2.55
CA PRO A 52 16.94 -4.77 -2.87
C PRO A 52 16.66 -3.50 -2.07
N SER A 53 15.37 -3.15 -1.90
CA SER A 53 14.98 -1.95 -1.16
C SER A 53 15.31 -2.06 0.34
N LEU A 54 15.13 -3.24 0.95
CA LEU A 54 15.51 -3.48 2.36
C LEU A 54 17.03 -3.35 2.58
N ARG A 55 17.83 -3.81 1.61
CA ARG A 55 19.29 -3.65 1.63
C ARG A 55 19.70 -2.18 1.47
N ALA A 56 19.13 -1.49 0.50
CA ALA A 56 19.42 -0.07 0.24
C ALA A 56 19.04 0.84 1.41
N LEU A 57 17.98 0.48 2.14
CA LEU A 57 17.57 1.16 3.37
C LEU A 57 18.42 0.76 4.59
N GLY A 58 19.29 -0.25 4.49
CA GLY A 58 20.06 -0.75 5.65
C GLY A 58 19.19 -1.38 6.73
N VAL A 59 18.07 -2.00 6.37
CA VAL A 59 17.12 -2.62 7.31
C VAL A 59 16.93 -4.13 7.06
N ARG A 60 17.85 -4.75 6.32
CA ARG A 60 17.76 -6.18 6.03
C ARG A 60 17.91 -7.04 7.29
N GLU A 61 18.85 -6.76 8.14
CA GLU A 61 19.06 -7.48 9.38
C GLU A 61 17.89 -7.33 10.37
N PRO A 62 17.35 -6.11 10.66
CA PRO A 62 16.13 -5.97 11.43
C PRO A 62 14.91 -6.68 10.81
N PHE A 63 14.82 -6.73 9.48
CA PHE A 63 13.79 -7.48 8.81
C PHE A 63 13.91 -8.99 9.04
N ASP A 64 15.12 -9.55 8.90
CA ASP A 64 15.37 -10.98 9.14
C ASP A 64 15.08 -11.38 10.59
N ALA A 65 15.34 -10.48 11.55
CA ALA A 65 15.05 -10.66 12.98
C ALA A 65 13.53 -10.75 13.27
N LEU A 66 12.65 -10.29 12.38
CA LEU A 66 11.21 -10.49 12.52
C LEU A 66 10.78 -11.95 12.26
N GLY A 67 11.67 -12.82 11.76
CA GLY A 67 11.34 -14.17 11.35
C GLY A 67 10.31 -14.22 10.21
N PRO A 68 10.52 -13.48 9.10
CA PRO A 68 9.58 -13.49 7.99
C PRO A 68 9.51 -14.88 7.38
N ARG A 69 8.31 -15.30 6.99
CA ARG A 69 8.11 -16.61 6.40
C ARG A 69 8.33 -16.56 4.88
N PRO A 70 9.11 -17.45 4.28
CA PRO A 70 9.30 -17.46 2.83
C PRO A 70 7.96 -17.65 2.10
N SER A 71 7.79 -16.90 1.01
CA SER A 71 6.72 -17.08 0.04
C SER A 71 7.30 -17.69 -1.24
N TYR A 72 6.91 -18.91 -1.54
CA TYR A 72 7.41 -19.63 -2.71
C TYR A 72 6.60 -19.39 -3.98
N GLY A 73 5.50 -18.64 -3.87
CA GLY A 73 4.68 -18.29 -5.01
C GLY A 73 3.19 -18.19 -4.69
N VAL A 74 2.39 -18.20 -5.74
CA VAL A 74 0.93 -18.12 -5.68
C VAL A 74 0.32 -19.25 -6.50
N ARG A 75 -0.60 -19.99 -5.93
CA ARG A 75 -1.51 -20.86 -6.66
C ARG A 75 -2.68 -20.02 -7.16
N SER A 76 -3.01 -20.13 -8.43
CA SER A 76 -4.02 -19.31 -9.06
C SER A 76 -5.07 -20.17 -9.77
N SER A 77 -6.35 -19.86 -9.56
CA SER A 77 -7.47 -20.28 -10.38
C SER A 77 -8.06 -19.03 -11.03
N TRP A 78 -7.41 -18.55 -12.08
CA TRP A 78 -7.74 -17.34 -12.84
C TRP A 78 -7.75 -17.69 -14.33
N GLY A 79 -8.93 -17.76 -14.95
CA GLY A 79 -9.13 -18.33 -16.28
C GLY A 79 -8.82 -19.83 -16.28
N THR A 80 -7.55 -20.16 -16.18
CA THR A 80 -7.05 -21.54 -16.02
C THR A 80 -6.32 -21.70 -14.70
N ASP A 81 -6.25 -22.95 -14.24
CA ASP A 81 -5.44 -23.27 -13.05
C ASP A 81 -3.95 -23.14 -13.37
N SER A 82 -3.27 -22.38 -12.56
CA SER A 82 -1.83 -22.14 -12.71
C SER A 82 -1.15 -21.99 -11.34
N SER A 83 0.17 -22.07 -11.34
CA SER A 83 0.98 -21.68 -10.19
C SER A 83 2.16 -20.87 -10.66
N SER A 84 2.41 -19.75 -9.98
CA SER A 84 3.66 -19.00 -10.13
C SER A 84 4.61 -19.39 -9.02
N SER A 85 5.90 -19.45 -9.34
CA SER A 85 6.96 -19.74 -8.37
C SER A 85 7.95 -18.60 -8.33
N THR A 86 8.40 -18.26 -7.14
CA THR A 86 9.47 -17.27 -6.91
C THR A 86 10.84 -17.92 -6.72
N LEU A 87 10.95 -19.26 -6.86
CA LEU A 87 12.19 -19.99 -6.60
C LEU A 87 13.34 -19.62 -7.54
N SER A 88 13.02 -19.16 -8.75
CA SER A 88 14.02 -18.70 -9.75
C SER A 88 14.16 -17.18 -9.80
N ASP A 89 13.54 -16.43 -8.90
CA ASP A 89 13.68 -14.98 -8.88
C ASP A 89 15.10 -14.60 -8.44
N PRO A 90 15.81 -13.69 -9.13
CA PRO A 90 17.19 -13.30 -8.81
C PRO A 90 17.31 -12.63 -7.42
N HIS A 91 16.21 -12.17 -6.83
CA HIS A 91 16.18 -11.58 -5.48
C HIS A 91 15.84 -12.59 -4.38
N GLY A 92 15.66 -13.87 -4.74
CA GLY A 92 15.24 -14.94 -3.84
C GLY A 92 13.72 -15.03 -3.69
N PRO A 93 13.22 -15.71 -2.64
CA PRO A 93 11.78 -15.85 -2.40
C PRO A 93 11.14 -14.51 -2.02
N GLY A 94 9.82 -14.43 -2.18
CA GLY A 94 9.01 -13.44 -1.50
C GLY A 94 8.89 -13.76 0.00
N TRP A 95 8.13 -12.95 0.71
CA TRP A 95 8.00 -13.07 2.16
C TRP A 95 6.57 -12.86 2.62
N TYR A 96 6.15 -13.61 3.65
CA TYR A 96 4.96 -13.31 4.43
C TYR A 96 5.39 -12.74 5.78
N VAL A 97 4.77 -11.62 6.15
CA VAL A 97 5.12 -10.87 7.37
C VAL A 97 3.87 -10.55 8.20
N ASP A 98 4.05 -10.39 9.50
CA ASP A 98 3.12 -9.60 10.29
C ASP A 98 3.33 -8.12 9.93
N ARG A 99 2.36 -7.52 9.26
CA ARG A 99 2.44 -6.13 8.79
C ARG A 99 2.56 -5.12 9.93
N ALA A 100 2.00 -5.40 11.09
CA ALA A 100 2.14 -4.49 12.23
C ALA A 100 3.59 -4.48 12.75
N ALA A 101 4.22 -5.66 12.82
CA ALA A 101 5.62 -5.79 13.19
C ALA A 101 6.55 -5.20 12.12
N PHE A 102 6.30 -5.46 10.86
CA PHE A 102 7.08 -4.91 9.74
C PHE A 102 7.01 -3.38 9.67
N ASP A 103 5.79 -2.81 9.75
CA ASP A 103 5.62 -1.35 9.72
C ASP A 103 6.28 -0.69 10.94
N ARG A 104 6.20 -1.32 12.13
CA ARG A 104 6.88 -0.86 13.33
C ARG A 104 8.41 -0.89 13.18
N MET A 105 8.95 -1.95 12.61
CA MET A 105 10.39 -2.09 12.34
C MET A 105 10.90 -0.96 11.45
N LEU A 106 10.18 -0.63 10.36
CA LEU A 106 10.55 0.49 9.50
C LEU A 106 10.47 1.84 10.21
N ALA A 107 9.45 2.06 11.05
CA ALA A 107 9.32 3.28 11.84
C ALA A 107 10.45 3.42 12.88
N SER A 108 10.80 2.33 13.57
CA SER A 108 11.95 2.30 14.51
C SER A 108 13.27 2.53 13.78
N ALA A 109 13.42 2.02 12.55
CA ALA A 109 14.60 2.28 11.74
C ALA A 109 14.72 3.76 11.31
N ALA A 110 13.60 4.44 11.07
CA ALA A 110 13.59 5.89 10.83
C ALA A 110 13.98 6.67 12.10
N GLU A 111 13.47 6.25 13.26
CA GLU A 111 13.80 6.85 14.55
C GLU A 111 15.29 6.68 14.88
N ALA A 112 15.85 5.48 14.67
CA ALA A 112 17.28 5.20 14.84
C ALA A 112 18.18 6.03 13.90
N ALA A 113 17.65 6.50 12.76
CA ALA A 113 18.33 7.42 11.87
C ALA A 113 18.24 8.90 12.29
N GLY A 114 17.49 9.22 13.36
CA GLY A 114 17.35 10.58 13.90
C GLY A 114 16.00 11.24 13.63
N ALA A 115 15.03 10.55 12.98
CA ALA A 115 13.70 11.10 12.82
C ALA A 115 12.91 11.08 14.15
N SER A 116 12.11 12.11 14.41
CA SER A 116 11.15 12.14 15.54
C SER A 116 9.89 11.37 15.18
N VAL A 117 9.72 10.13 15.64
CA VAL A 117 8.54 9.31 15.31
C VAL A 117 7.47 9.44 16.40
N ARG A 118 6.29 9.94 16.04
CA ARG A 118 5.15 10.15 16.96
C ARG A 118 4.02 9.18 16.63
N LEU A 119 3.90 8.09 17.39
CA LEU A 119 2.88 7.07 17.23
C LEU A 119 1.60 7.42 18.00
N GLY A 120 0.43 7.04 17.46
CA GLY A 120 -0.88 7.33 18.04
C GLY A 120 -1.33 8.79 17.81
N VAL A 121 -0.65 9.52 16.92
CA VAL A 121 -0.91 10.93 16.62
C VAL A 121 -1.56 11.08 15.26
N VAL A 122 -2.75 11.66 15.24
CA VAL A 122 -3.44 12.00 13.97
C VAL A 122 -3.12 13.45 13.62
N CYS A 123 -2.58 13.67 12.41
CA CYS A 123 -2.55 14.99 11.81
C CYS A 123 -3.99 15.35 11.38
N ARG A 124 -4.62 16.30 12.07
CA ARG A 124 -6.01 16.71 11.82
C ARG A 124 -6.11 17.68 10.66
N GLU A 125 -5.15 18.58 10.55
CA GLU A 125 -5.15 19.66 9.58
C GLU A 125 -3.71 19.96 9.13
N VAL A 126 -3.56 20.30 7.87
CA VAL A 126 -2.32 20.81 7.28
C VAL A 126 -2.67 22.11 6.57
N ARG A 127 -2.07 23.22 6.98
CA ARG A 127 -2.32 24.55 6.42
C ARG A 127 -1.01 25.28 6.12
N PRO A 128 -0.97 26.16 5.13
CA PRO A 128 0.16 27.05 4.94
C PRO A 128 0.40 27.88 6.23
N GLY A 129 1.65 28.10 6.58
CA GLY A 129 2.01 28.87 7.78
C GLY A 129 3.48 29.23 7.81
N GLY A 130 3.79 30.50 8.01
CA GLY A 130 5.18 30.99 8.00
C GLY A 130 5.90 30.67 6.70
N ALA A 131 7.11 30.10 6.80
CA ALA A 131 7.93 29.71 5.64
C ALA A 131 7.65 28.27 5.15
N GLY A 132 6.45 27.73 5.39
CA GLY A 132 6.08 26.36 5.00
C GLY A 132 4.69 25.97 5.48
N TRP A 133 4.61 24.99 6.36
CA TRP A 133 3.38 24.33 6.79
C TRP A 133 3.23 24.32 8.31
N THR A 134 2.00 24.44 8.77
CA THR A 134 1.58 24.17 10.15
C THR A 134 0.65 22.97 10.16
N LEU A 135 0.96 21.97 11.00
CA LEU A 135 0.22 20.73 11.17
C LEU A 135 -0.40 20.68 12.57
N ARG A 136 -1.73 20.64 12.65
CA ARG A 136 -2.48 20.51 13.92
C ARG A 136 -2.64 19.04 14.29
N LEU A 137 -2.28 18.71 15.54
CA LEU A 137 -2.24 17.33 16.02
C LEU A 137 -3.48 16.96 16.85
N SER A 138 -3.81 15.66 16.90
CA SER A 138 -4.91 15.14 17.73
C SER A 138 -4.62 15.20 19.22
N THR A 139 -3.36 15.26 19.61
CA THR A 139 -2.90 15.37 21.02
C THR A 139 -2.91 16.79 21.56
N GLY A 140 -3.36 17.75 20.75
CA GLY A 140 -3.19 19.18 21.00
C GLY A 140 -1.84 19.70 20.49
N GLY A 141 -1.75 21.00 20.32
CA GLY A 141 -0.56 21.67 19.78
C GLY A 141 -0.43 21.53 18.25
N GLU A 142 0.63 22.14 17.78
CA GLU A 142 0.98 22.23 16.36
C GLU A 142 2.45 21.87 16.15
N VAL A 143 2.79 21.50 14.92
CA VAL A 143 4.15 21.27 14.44
C VAL A 143 4.32 22.08 13.16
N SER A 144 5.45 22.75 13.00
CA SER A 144 5.81 23.47 11.79
C SER A 144 6.90 22.75 10.99
N ALA A 145 6.76 22.75 9.65
CA ALA A 145 7.74 22.14 8.74
C ALA A 145 7.84 22.92 7.44
N ARG A 146 9.01 22.92 6.80
CA ARG A 146 9.22 23.57 5.50
C ARG A 146 8.56 22.78 4.36
N VAL A 147 8.65 21.44 4.40
CA VAL A 147 8.05 20.54 3.42
C VAL A 147 7.18 19.51 4.12
N VAL A 148 6.04 19.15 3.52
CA VAL A 148 5.18 18.06 3.99
C VAL A 148 5.24 16.88 3.02
N VAL A 149 5.34 15.66 3.56
CA VAL A 149 5.22 14.40 2.81
C VAL A 149 3.88 13.74 3.15
N ASP A 150 3.00 13.59 2.15
CA ASP A 150 1.78 12.78 2.27
C ASP A 150 2.11 11.30 2.08
N ALA A 151 2.24 10.58 3.17
CA ALA A 151 2.40 9.14 3.23
C ALA A 151 1.16 8.45 3.84
N THR A 152 -0.04 9.05 3.70
CA THR A 152 -1.28 8.58 4.32
C THR A 152 -1.91 7.37 3.61
N GLY A 153 -1.18 6.77 2.67
CA GLY A 153 -1.63 5.62 1.89
C GLY A 153 -2.84 5.96 1.03
N ARG A 154 -3.74 4.99 0.84
CA ARG A 154 -4.92 5.18 -0.03
C ARG A 154 -5.87 6.31 0.39
N ALA A 155 -5.69 6.90 1.56
CA ALA A 155 -6.45 8.07 1.98
C ALA A 155 -6.05 9.34 1.22
N ALA A 156 -4.77 9.49 0.86
CA ALA A 156 -4.20 10.61 0.11
C ALA A 156 -4.73 11.96 0.63
N ARG A 157 -4.48 12.25 1.92
CA ARG A 157 -5.20 13.32 2.64
C ARG A 157 -4.88 14.73 2.10
N LEU A 158 -3.66 14.95 1.63
CA LEU A 158 -3.28 16.22 1.00
C LEU A 158 -3.82 16.34 -0.43
N GLY A 159 -4.18 15.22 -1.06
CA GLY A 159 -4.75 15.19 -2.41
C GLY A 159 -6.14 15.83 -2.58
N ARG A 160 -6.72 16.35 -1.49
CA ARG A 160 -7.91 17.22 -1.55
C ARG A 160 -7.56 18.70 -1.73
N ARG A 161 -6.28 18.99 -1.88
CA ARG A 161 -5.81 20.36 -2.10
C ARG A 161 -6.11 20.80 -3.54
N ARG A 162 -6.14 22.12 -3.78
CA ARG A 162 -6.50 22.70 -5.08
C ARG A 162 -5.50 22.40 -6.19
N ASP A 163 -4.24 22.13 -5.84
CA ASP A 163 -3.15 21.85 -6.79
C ASP A 163 -3.02 20.37 -7.18
N ALA A 164 -3.89 19.51 -6.66
CA ALA A 164 -3.87 18.09 -6.96
C ALA A 164 -5.26 17.52 -7.24
N GLU A 165 -5.33 16.59 -8.19
CA GLU A 165 -6.51 15.84 -8.54
C GLU A 165 -6.31 14.34 -8.29
N ARG A 166 -7.28 13.71 -7.65
CA ARG A 166 -7.29 12.27 -7.45
C ARG A 166 -8.07 11.58 -8.56
N ILE A 167 -7.37 10.97 -9.48
CA ILE A 167 -7.94 10.18 -10.58
C ILE A 167 -8.10 8.74 -10.10
N ALA A 168 -9.34 8.28 -9.95
CA ALA A 168 -9.66 6.92 -9.55
C ALA A 168 -9.95 6.06 -10.77
N PHE A 169 -9.39 4.85 -10.84
CA PHE A 169 -9.51 3.96 -12.00
C PHE A 169 -10.56 2.85 -11.81
N ASP A 170 -11.01 2.64 -10.59
CA ASP A 170 -11.98 1.61 -10.22
C ASP A 170 -12.68 1.92 -8.87
N ARG A 171 -13.52 0.98 -8.41
CA ARG A 171 -14.26 1.06 -7.14
C ARG A 171 -13.90 -0.08 -6.19
N LEU A 172 -12.75 -0.73 -6.40
CA LEU A 172 -12.34 -1.95 -5.71
C LEU A 172 -12.25 -1.74 -4.19
N VAL A 173 -12.78 -2.70 -3.47
CA VAL A 173 -12.63 -2.88 -2.02
C VAL A 173 -12.27 -4.33 -1.73
N ALA A 174 -11.64 -4.57 -0.59
CA ALA A 174 -11.43 -5.90 -0.05
C ALA A 174 -12.32 -6.09 1.18
N VAL A 175 -13.19 -7.10 1.16
CA VAL A 175 -13.90 -7.59 2.36
C VAL A 175 -13.01 -8.65 3.00
N THR A 176 -12.41 -8.30 4.13
CA THR A 176 -11.28 -9.03 4.71
C THR A 176 -11.66 -9.65 6.04
N GLY A 177 -11.31 -10.93 6.22
CA GLY A 177 -11.34 -11.65 7.48
C GLY A 177 -9.98 -12.28 7.80
N PHE A 178 -9.72 -12.52 9.09
CA PHE A 178 -8.60 -13.33 9.55
C PHE A 178 -9.12 -14.63 10.13
N ALA A 179 -8.48 -15.74 9.77
CA ALA A 179 -8.78 -17.09 10.25
C ALA A 179 -7.50 -17.77 10.75
N PRO A 180 -7.57 -18.89 11.48
CA PRO A 180 -6.40 -19.75 11.69
C PRO A 180 -5.81 -20.19 10.34
N ASP A 181 -4.47 -20.28 10.24
CA ASP A 181 -3.79 -20.76 9.03
C ASP A 181 -3.64 -22.30 9.10
N PRO A 182 -4.38 -23.06 8.28
CA PRO A 182 -4.32 -24.52 8.30
C PRO A 182 -3.12 -25.09 7.53
N ASP A 183 -2.53 -24.29 6.62
CA ASP A 183 -1.47 -24.75 5.71
C ASP A 183 -0.22 -23.86 5.82
N PRO A 184 0.84 -24.36 6.49
CA PRO A 184 2.11 -23.66 6.52
C PRO A 184 2.90 -23.70 5.19
N GLY A 185 2.35 -24.14 4.09
CA GLY A 185 3.05 -24.47 2.82
C GLY A 185 3.71 -23.34 2.05
N GLY A 186 3.63 -22.10 2.51
CA GLY A 186 4.39 -20.98 1.89
C GLY A 186 3.86 -20.50 0.52
N PHE A 187 2.64 -20.91 0.11
CA PHE A 187 1.99 -20.42 -1.10
C PHE A 187 0.79 -19.53 -0.78
N GLY A 188 0.65 -18.44 -1.51
CA GLY A 188 -0.60 -17.70 -1.59
C GLY A 188 -1.64 -18.45 -2.45
N LEU A 189 -2.90 -18.04 -2.34
CA LEU A 189 -3.97 -18.50 -3.20
C LEU A 189 -4.71 -17.31 -3.78
N VAL A 190 -4.94 -17.33 -5.10
CA VAL A 190 -5.84 -16.42 -5.81
C VAL A 190 -6.89 -17.25 -6.53
N GLU A 191 -8.16 -16.94 -6.34
CA GLU A 191 -9.27 -17.66 -6.99
C GLU A 191 -10.36 -16.70 -7.41
N THR A 192 -10.80 -16.75 -8.68
CA THR A 192 -11.88 -15.92 -9.19
C THR A 192 -13.24 -16.56 -8.92
N VAL A 193 -14.22 -15.68 -8.68
CA VAL A 193 -15.64 -16.01 -8.51
C VAL A 193 -16.47 -14.96 -9.27
N PRO A 194 -17.78 -15.19 -9.51
CA PRO A 194 -18.61 -14.20 -10.24
C PRO A 194 -18.58 -12.79 -9.65
N GLU A 195 -18.48 -12.66 -8.33
CA GLU A 195 -18.50 -11.37 -7.63
C GLU A 195 -17.13 -10.67 -7.59
N GLY A 196 -16.05 -11.32 -8.02
CA GLY A 196 -14.70 -10.78 -7.94
C GLY A 196 -13.62 -11.87 -7.82
N TRP A 197 -12.69 -11.69 -6.89
CA TRP A 197 -11.64 -12.67 -6.67
C TRP A 197 -11.19 -12.73 -5.21
N TRP A 198 -10.84 -13.94 -4.81
CA TRP A 198 -10.30 -14.24 -3.50
C TRP A 198 -8.79 -14.16 -3.50
N TYR A 199 -8.26 -13.68 -2.40
CA TYR A 199 -6.86 -13.78 -2.06
C TYR A 199 -6.73 -14.33 -0.65
N CYS A 200 -5.87 -15.35 -0.48
CA CYS A 200 -5.57 -15.94 0.82
C CYS A 200 -4.05 -16.08 0.99
N ALA A 201 -3.54 -15.67 2.14
CA ALA A 201 -2.13 -15.81 2.45
C ALA A 201 -1.86 -15.84 3.97
N PRO A 202 -0.72 -16.43 4.40
CA PRO A 202 -0.27 -16.34 5.78
C PRO A 202 -0.05 -14.88 6.21
N ALA A 203 -0.54 -14.51 7.39
CA ALA A 203 -0.51 -13.14 7.90
C ALA A 203 0.24 -13.00 9.24
N GLY A 204 1.15 -13.93 9.52
CA GLY A 204 1.90 -14.01 10.78
C GLY A 204 1.07 -14.52 11.95
N ALA A 205 1.77 -14.92 13.02
CA ALA A 205 1.17 -15.41 14.27
C ALA A 205 0.12 -16.53 14.10
N GLY A 206 0.35 -17.48 13.16
CA GLY A 206 -0.55 -18.61 12.88
C GLY A 206 -1.90 -18.20 12.25
N ARG A 207 -1.96 -17.01 11.64
CA ARG A 207 -3.16 -16.49 10.99
C ARG A 207 -3.05 -16.52 9.48
N LEU A 208 -4.18 -16.79 8.85
CA LEU A 208 -4.45 -16.59 7.45
C LEU A 208 -5.25 -15.30 7.27
N VAL A 209 -4.91 -14.46 6.30
CA VAL A 209 -5.82 -13.45 5.80
C VAL A 209 -6.58 -14.01 4.60
N ALA A 210 -7.89 -13.79 4.57
CA ALA A 210 -8.72 -14.05 3.41
C ALA A 210 -9.46 -12.78 3.01
N MET A 211 -9.40 -12.43 1.73
CA MET A 211 -9.98 -11.21 1.19
C MET A 211 -10.79 -11.53 -0.06
N LEU A 212 -12.07 -11.13 -0.07
CA LEU A 212 -12.85 -11.03 -1.29
C LEU A 212 -12.69 -9.61 -1.86
N LEU A 213 -12.07 -9.53 -3.03
CA LEU A 213 -11.90 -8.28 -3.75
C LEU A 213 -13.04 -8.11 -4.75
N THR A 214 -13.82 -7.06 -4.57
CA THR A 214 -15.00 -6.74 -5.38
C THR A 214 -15.22 -5.23 -5.43
N ASP A 215 -16.19 -4.78 -6.23
CA ASP A 215 -16.54 -3.35 -6.25
C ASP A 215 -17.39 -2.96 -5.03
N ALA A 216 -17.20 -1.74 -4.54
CA ALA A 216 -17.83 -1.25 -3.30
C ALA A 216 -19.37 -1.27 -3.34
N ASP A 217 -19.97 -1.05 -4.50
CA ASP A 217 -21.41 -1.14 -4.71
C ASP A 217 -21.89 -2.60 -4.70
N LEU A 218 -21.13 -3.52 -5.31
CA LEU A 218 -21.42 -4.96 -5.28
C LEU A 218 -21.26 -5.54 -3.88
N ALA A 219 -20.24 -5.13 -3.13
CA ALA A 219 -20.07 -5.52 -1.73
C ALA A 219 -21.29 -5.12 -0.88
N ARG A 220 -21.83 -3.93 -1.13
CA ARG A 220 -22.99 -3.42 -0.40
C ARG A 220 -24.29 -4.14 -0.81
N SER A 221 -24.57 -4.25 -2.09
CA SER A 221 -25.79 -4.89 -2.61
C SER A 221 -25.83 -6.38 -2.26
N GLY A 222 -24.68 -7.07 -2.33
CA GLY A 222 -24.53 -8.47 -1.95
C GLY A 222 -24.41 -8.72 -0.44
N ARG A 223 -24.47 -7.67 0.41
CA ARG A 223 -24.30 -7.74 1.88
C ARG A 223 -23.04 -8.49 2.31
N LEU A 224 -21.97 -8.41 1.51
CA LEU A 224 -20.74 -9.20 1.67
C LEU A 224 -19.94 -8.87 2.96
N THR A 225 -20.43 -7.95 3.78
CA THR A 225 -19.89 -7.66 5.11
C THR A 225 -20.49 -8.51 6.21
N THR A 226 -21.52 -9.33 5.91
CA THR A 226 -22.04 -10.35 6.84
C THR A 226 -21.26 -11.65 6.64
N SER A 227 -20.95 -12.34 7.75
CA SER A 227 -20.11 -13.55 7.68
C SER A 227 -20.76 -14.66 6.84
N SER A 228 -22.09 -14.80 6.88
CA SER A 228 -22.82 -15.80 6.07
C SER A 228 -22.73 -15.51 4.57
N GLU A 229 -22.96 -14.26 4.14
CA GLU A 229 -22.89 -13.90 2.73
C GLU A 229 -21.46 -13.97 2.19
N TRP A 230 -20.48 -13.55 3.01
CA TRP A 230 -19.06 -13.65 2.66
C TRP A 230 -18.64 -15.11 2.51
N ALA A 231 -19.01 -15.99 3.44
CA ALA A 231 -18.70 -17.42 3.38
C ALA A 231 -19.41 -18.11 2.20
N ALA A 232 -20.64 -17.71 1.87
CA ALA A 232 -21.38 -18.26 0.73
C ALA A 232 -20.76 -17.92 -0.65
N ARG A 233 -19.78 -17.02 -0.70
CA ARG A 233 -19.04 -16.63 -1.93
C ARG A 233 -17.64 -17.22 -2.01
N LEU A 234 -17.26 -18.09 -1.03
CA LEU A 234 -15.98 -18.81 -1.13
C LEU A 234 -15.97 -19.67 -2.39
N GLY A 235 -14.90 -19.54 -3.17
CA GLY A 235 -14.66 -20.48 -4.26
C GLY A 235 -14.23 -21.85 -3.72
N PRO A 236 -14.26 -22.92 -4.53
CA PRO A 236 -13.94 -24.28 -4.10
C PRO A 236 -12.58 -24.39 -3.39
N ARG A 237 -11.53 -23.80 -3.96
CA ARG A 237 -10.17 -23.84 -3.39
C ARG A 237 -10.02 -22.98 -2.16
N THR A 238 -10.70 -21.83 -2.15
CA THR A 238 -10.72 -20.93 -1.00
C THR A 238 -11.45 -21.56 0.17
N ALA A 239 -12.56 -22.28 -0.07
CA ALA A 239 -13.34 -22.98 0.95
C ALA A 239 -12.54 -24.09 1.65
N GLU A 240 -11.65 -24.78 0.91
CA GLU A 240 -10.76 -25.80 1.51
C GLU A 240 -9.74 -25.19 2.49
N ARG A 241 -9.42 -23.90 2.32
CA ARG A 241 -8.35 -23.23 3.07
C ARG A 241 -8.86 -22.30 4.16
N VAL A 242 -10.03 -21.69 3.98
CA VAL A 242 -10.56 -20.67 4.87
C VAL A 242 -11.56 -21.27 5.84
N GLY A 243 -11.16 -21.37 7.11
CA GLY A 243 -12.06 -21.69 8.21
C GLY A 243 -12.93 -20.49 8.61
N PRO A 244 -13.68 -20.62 9.74
CA PRO A 244 -14.48 -19.51 10.24
C PRO A 244 -13.66 -18.26 10.43
N ALA A 245 -14.01 -17.18 9.71
CA ALA A 245 -13.34 -15.89 9.82
C ALA A 245 -13.89 -15.11 11.05
N GLY A 246 -13.00 -14.37 11.68
CA GLY A 246 -13.38 -13.39 12.70
C GLY A 246 -14.16 -12.21 12.13
N THR A 247 -14.13 -11.09 12.82
CA THR A 247 -14.82 -9.86 12.38
C THR A 247 -14.37 -9.41 11.00
N LEU A 248 -15.31 -9.30 10.07
CA LEU A 248 -15.04 -8.80 8.72
C LEU A 248 -14.84 -7.28 8.71
N ARG A 249 -13.95 -6.83 7.84
CA ARG A 249 -13.67 -5.41 7.62
C ARG A 249 -13.61 -5.09 6.13
N VAL A 250 -14.13 -3.93 5.74
CA VAL A 250 -13.96 -3.41 4.39
C VAL A 250 -12.74 -2.51 4.35
N VAL A 251 -11.79 -2.86 3.48
CA VAL A 251 -10.55 -2.11 3.27
C VAL A 251 -10.56 -1.53 1.85
N PRO A 252 -10.27 -0.24 1.66
CA PRO A 252 -10.13 0.33 0.32
C PRO A 252 -9.00 -0.37 -0.47
N ALA A 253 -9.34 -0.90 -1.64
CA ALA A 253 -8.40 -1.54 -2.56
C ALA A 253 -8.30 -0.81 -3.92
N ARG A 254 -9.09 0.25 -4.09
CA ARG A 254 -9.18 1.06 -5.31
C ARG A 254 -7.84 1.59 -5.78
N SER A 255 -7.57 1.44 -7.07
CA SER A 255 -6.43 2.05 -7.74
C SER A 255 -6.69 3.54 -7.98
N HIS A 256 -5.70 4.36 -7.77
CA HIS A 256 -5.76 5.79 -8.09
C HIS A 256 -4.38 6.38 -8.30
N ARG A 257 -4.33 7.49 -9.03
CA ARG A 257 -3.20 8.41 -9.14
C ARG A 257 -3.61 9.75 -8.54
N LEU A 258 -2.77 10.30 -7.69
CA LEU A 258 -2.88 11.67 -7.20
C LEU A 258 -2.03 12.56 -8.11
N HIS A 259 -2.64 13.13 -9.14
CA HIS A 259 -1.97 13.96 -10.14
C HIS A 259 -1.86 15.41 -9.65
N ARG A 260 -0.66 15.95 -9.58
CA ARG A 260 -0.42 17.37 -9.28
C ARG A 260 -0.47 18.19 -10.56
N ARG A 261 -1.21 19.30 -10.52
CA ARG A 261 -1.31 20.26 -11.64
C ARG A 261 -0.31 21.39 -11.51
N GLU A 262 0.00 21.77 -10.26
CA GLU A 262 0.87 22.89 -9.94
C GLU A 262 1.91 22.49 -8.89
N PHE A 263 3.03 23.18 -8.86
CA PHE A 263 4.16 22.90 -7.96
C PHE A 263 4.49 24.12 -7.08
N THR A 264 3.48 24.89 -6.75
CA THR A 264 3.61 26.15 -5.99
C THR A 264 3.79 25.90 -4.49
N GLU A 265 3.27 24.79 -3.97
CA GLU A 265 3.34 24.46 -2.55
C GLU A 265 4.38 23.35 -2.30
N PRO A 266 5.21 23.46 -1.22
CA PRO A 266 6.28 22.50 -0.93
C PRO A 266 5.75 21.25 -0.24
N TRP A 267 5.13 20.33 -0.99
CA TRP A 267 4.72 19.02 -0.50
C TRP A 267 4.94 17.90 -1.55
N VAL A 268 5.07 16.66 -1.10
CA VAL A 268 5.25 15.48 -1.96
C VAL A 268 4.33 14.36 -1.47
N ALA A 269 3.63 13.67 -2.37
CA ALA A 269 2.94 12.42 -2.04
C ALA A 269 3.88 11.22 -2.29
N VAL A 270 3.78 10.17 -1.46
CA VAL A 270 4.62 8.97 -1.60
C VAL A 270 3.83 7.69 -1.38
N GLY A 271 4.26 6.60 -2.03
CA GLY A 271 3.60 5.30 -1.95
C GLY A 271 2.16 5.35 -2.45
N ASP A 272 1.23 4.69 -1.74
CA ASP A 272 -0.18 4.64 -2.13
C ASP A 272 -0.88 6.01 -2.05
N ALA A 273 -0.32 7.02 -1.40
CA ALA A 273 -0.88 8.37 -1.43
C ALA A 273 -0.64 9.03 -2.80
N ALA A 274 0.50 8.77 -3.42
CA ALA A 274 0.82 9.27 -4.76
C ALA A 274 0.16 8.41 -5.86
N PHE A 275 0.33 7.10 -5.76
CA PHE A 275 -0.15 6.13 -6.73
C PHE A 275 -0.45 4.79 -6.05
N ALA A 276 -1.72 4.43 -5.96
CA ALA A 276 -2.18 3.16 -5.42
C ALA A 276 -2.54 2.19 -6.55
N VAL A 277 -2.03 0.96 -6.44
CA VAL A 277 -2.26 -0.12 -7.41
C VAL A 277 -3.27 -1.14 -6.88
N ASP A 278 -3.88 -1.90 -7.78
CA ASP A 278 -4.71 -3.06 -7.47
C ASP A 278 -3.87 -4.13 -6.73
N PRO A 279 -4.39 -4.74 -5.66
CA PRO A 279 -3.68 -5.79 -4.93
C PRO A 279 -3.25 -7.00 -5.79
N ILE A 280 -3.85 -7.21 -6.95
CA ILE A 280 -3.49 -8.29 -7.89
C ILE A 280 -2.01 -8.24 -8.31
N THR A 281 -1.39 -7.06 -8.28
CA THR A 281 0.02 -6.92 -8.64
C THR A 281 0.98 -7.50 -7.60
N GLY A 282 0.55 -7.65 -6.35
CA GLY A 282 1.39 -8.12 -5.23
C GLY A 282 2.61 -7.23 -4.89
N ASP A 283 2.78 -6.07 -5.55
CA ASP A 283 4.01 -5.25 -5.48
C ASP A 283 3.86 -3.94 -4.68
N GLY A 284 2.76 -3.74 -3.98
CA GLY A 284 2.47 -2.45 -3.33
C GLY A 284 3.53 -1.99 -2.33
N VAL A 285 4.06 -2.89 -1.50
CA VAL A 285 5.09 -2.55 -0.51
C VAL A 285 6.45 -2.32 -1.17
N ALA A 286 6.86 -3.18 -2.10
CA ALA A 286 8.12 -3.00 -2.81
C ALA A 286 8.11 -1.69 -3.62
N LYS A 287 7.01 -1.36 -4.29
CA LYS A 287 6.79 -0.06 -4.94
C LYS A 287 6.93 1.11 -3.96
N ALA A 288 6.33 0.99 -2.77
CA ALA A 288 6.40 2.04 -1.74
C ALA A 288 7.81 2.28 -1.24
N LEU A 289 8.62 1.22 -1.07
CA LEU A 289 10.01 1.34 -0.63
C LEU A 289 10.93 1.87 -1.74
N ARG A 290 10.74 1.45 -2.99
CA ARG A 290 11.49 1.98 -4.14
C ARG A 290 11.23 3.48 -4.32
N GLY A 291 9.96 3.88 -4.40
CA GLY A 291 9.59 5.28 -4.60
C GLY A 291 9.96 6.21 -3.45
N ALA A 292 10.29 5.68 -2.26
CA ALA A 292 10.72 6.50 -1.13
C ALA A 292 12.04 7.23 -1.37
N ALA A 293 12.98 6.63 -2.11
CA ALA A 293 14.26 7.25 -2.45
C ALA A 293 14.07 8.43 -3.41
N ASP A 294 13.28 8.25 -4.46
CA ASP A 294 12.97 9.29 -5.44
C ASP A 294 12.21 10.45 -4.79
N ALA A 295 11.24 10.13 -3.93
CA ALA A 295 10.50 11.12 -3.16
C ALA A 295 11.41 11.90 -2.20
N ALA A 296 12.37 11.24 -1.53
CA ALA A 296 13.33 11.93 -0.68
C ALA A 296 14.20 12.91 -1.49
N GLY A 297 14.67 12.51 -2.67
CA GLY A 297 15.38 13.41 -3.58
C GLY A 297 14.55 14.64 -3.99
N ALA A 298 13.28 14.45 -4.31
CA ALA A 298 12.35 15.54 -4.60
C ALA A 298 12.14 16.48 -3.38
N VAL A 299 12.06 15.94 -2.17
CA VAL A 299 11.95 16.72 -0.92
C VAL A 299 13.20 17.57 -0.70
N VAL A 300 14.40 16.97 -0.86
CA VAL A 300 15.67 17.69 -0.70
C VAL A 300 15.77 18.88 -1.68
N ALA A 301 15.41 18.67 -2.93
CA ALA A 301 15.37 19.72 -3.94
C ALA A 301 14.39 20.84 -3.58
N LEU A 302 13.19 20.50 -3.11
CA LEU A 302 12.19 21.47 -2.64
C LEU A 302 12.71 22.30 -1.46
N LEU A 303 13.46 21.71 -0.54
CA LEU A 303 14.11 22.44 0.57
C LEU A 303 15.13 23.45 0.06
N GLY A 304 15.75 23.20 -1.08
CA GLY A 304 16.63 24.13 -1.81
C GLY A 304 15.91 25.12 -2.74
N GLY A 305 14.58 25.03 -2.88
CA GLY A 305 13.78 25.86 -3.78
C GLY A 305 13.70 25.36 -5.23
N ASP A 306 14.25 24.17 -5.53
CA ASP A 306 14.19 23.55 -6.87
C ASP A 306 12.99 22.61 -7.00
N THR A 307 12.12 22.88 -7.98
CA THR A 307 10.96 22.05 -8.29
C THR A 307 11.21 21.04 -9.42
N GLY A 308 12.36 21.09 -10.08
CA GLY A 308 12.70 20.21 -11.21
C GLY A 308 12.64 18.72 -10.85
N PRO A 309 13.32 18.24 -9.79
CA PRO A 309 13.25 16.85 -9.36
C PRO A 309 11.86 16.40 -8.95
N LEU A 310 11.02 17.29 -8.38
CA LEU A 310 9.63 16.96 -8.09
C LEU A 310 8.82 16.73 -9.39
N ARG A 311 9.02 17.53 -10.41
CA ARG A 311 8.37 17.32 -11.73
C ARG A 311 8.81 16.00 -12.34
N ALA A 312 10.09 15.69 -12.32
CA ALA A 312 10.63 14.43 -12.82
C ALA A 312 10.04 13.21 -12.07
N TYR A 313 9.86 13.34 -10.75
CA TYR A 313 9.21 12.32 -9.92
C TYR A 313 7.73 12.11 -10.31
N GLU A 314 6.97 13.19 -10.51
CA GLU A 314 5.57 13.12 -10.93
C GLU A 314 5.44 12.53 -12.35
N ASP A 315 6.31 12.91 -13.28
CA ASP A 315 6.35 12.32 -14.64
C ASP A 315 6.69 10.82 -14.62
N ALA A 316 7.56 10.38 -13.71
CA ALA A 316 7.87 8.98 -13.51
C ALA A 316 6.64 8.20 -13.00
N LEU A 317 5.89 8.76 -12.05
CA LEU A 317 4.65 8.18 -11.56
C LEU A 317 3.57 8.09 -12.65
N ASP A 318 3.48 9.05 -13.57
CA ASP A 318 2.53 9.02 -14.68
C ASP A 318 2.89 7.93 -15.70
N ARG A 319 4.18 7.76 -16.01
CA ARG A 319 4.66 6.63 -16.84
C ARG A 319 4.37 5.28 -16.17
N GLU A 320 4.65 5.15 -14.86
CA GLU A 320 4.37 3.93 -14.10
C GLU A 320 2.87 3.63 -14.07
N THR A 321 2.03 4.66 -13.90
CA THR A 321 0.58 4.54 -13.93
C THR A 321 0.08 3.99 -15.26
N THR A 322 0.58 4.52 -16.38
CA THR A 322 0.22 4.05 -17.73
C THR A 322 0.60 2.58 -17.92
N ALA A 323 1.83 2.21 -17.59
CA ALA A 323 2.30 0.83 -17.69
C ALA A 323 1.50 -0.13 -16.78
N TYR A 324 1.13 0.33 -15.58
CA TYR A 324 0.28 -0.43 -14.66
C TYR A 324 -1.11 -0.67 -15.22
N LEU A 325 -1.78 0.36 -15.77
CA LEU A 325 -3.13 0.22 -16.31
C LEU A 325 -3.18 -0.78 -17.47
N HIS A 326 -2.12 -0.86 -18.27
CA HIS A 326 -1.98 -1.86 -19.32
C HIS A 326 -1.90 -3.28 -18.72
N ARG A 327 -0.95 -3.53 -17.84
CA ARG A 327 -0.79 -4.85 -17.21
C ARG A 327 -2.05 -5.29 -16.45
N ARG A 328 -2.68 -4.36 -15.73
CA ARG A 328 -3.93 -4.65 -15.00
C ARG A 328 -5.04 -5.11 -15.92
N ALA A 329 -5.22 -4.46 -17.08
CA ALA A 329 -6.26 -4.87 -18.01
C ALA A 329 -5.96 -6.25 -18.62
N ASP A 330 -4.69 -6.57 -18.92
CA ASP A 330 -4.30 -7.88 -19.42
C ASP A 330 -4.61 -8.98 -18.38
N PHE A 331 -4.34 -8.73 -17.09
CA PHE A 331 -4.71 -9.64 -16.01
C PHE A 331 -6.22 -9.90 -15.97
N TYR A 332 -7.04 -8.84 -16.01
CA TYR A 332 -8.49 -9.00 -15.95
C TYR A 332 -9.07 -9.62 -17.23
N ALA A 333 -8.48 -9.37 -18.40
CA ALA A 333 -8.91 -9.97 -19.65
C ALA A 333 -8.62 -11.48 -19.75
N ALA A 334 -7.66 -11.99 -18.97
CA ALA A 334 -7.35 -13.41 -18.92
C ALA A 334 -8.42 -14.25 -18.18
N GLU A 335 -9.39 -13.64 -17.50
CA GLU A 335 -10.51 -14.32 -16.88
C GLU A 335 -11.76 -14.18 -17.73
N ASP A 336 -12.21 -15.25 -18.35
CA ASP A 336 -13.34 -15.28 -19.28
C ASP A 336 -14.52 -16.17 -18.83
N ARG A 337 -14.39 -16.85 -17.69
CA ARG A 337 -15.42 -17.76 -17.15
C ARG A 337 -16.70 -17.04 -16.68
N TRP A 338 -16.62 -15.72 -16.44
CA TRP A 338 -17.71 -14.95 -15.84
C TRP A 338 -18.12 -13.74 -16.69
N PRO A 339 -18.39 -13.90 -18.02
CA PRO A 339 -18.59 -12.77 -18.92
C PRO A 339 -19.81 -11.92 -18.57
N ASP A 340 -20.85 -12.53 -17.99
CA ASP A 340 -22.11 -11.85 -17.65
C ASP A 340 -22.11 -11.27 -16.22
N ALA A 341 -21.15 -11.64 -15.38
CA ALA A 341 -21.06 -11.11 -14.03
C ALA A 341 -20.60 -9.64 -14.04
N GLU A 342 -21.33 -8.79 -13.31
CA GLU A 342 -21.15 -7.33 -13.33
C GLU A 342 -19.72 -6.88 -13.01
N PHE A 343 -19.06 -7.54 -12.05
CA PHE A 343 -17.67 -7.26 -11.71
C PHE A 343 -16.73 -7.42 -12.90
N TRP A 344 -16.86 -8.54 -13.65
CA TRP A 344 -16.00 -8.90 -14.79
C TRP A 344 -16.36 -8.09 -16.03
N ARG A 345 -17.65 -7.91 -16.29
CA ARG A 345 -18.14 -7.08 -17.40
C ARG A 345 -17.57 -5.67 -17.38
N ARG A 346 -17.49 -5.03 -16.21
CA ARG A 346 -16.87 -3.69 -16.04
C ARG A 346 -15.39 -3.68 -16.44
N ARG A 347 -14.66 -4.74 -16.13
CA ARG A 347 -13.22 -4.86 -16.39
C ARG A 347 -12.92 -5.18 -17.83
N HIS A 348 -13.70 -6.07 -18.43
CA HIS A 348 -13.62 -6.39 -19.85
C HIS A 348 -13.98 -5.18 -20.75
N ALA A 349 -14.96 -4.37 -20.36
CA ALA A 349 -15.29 -3.13 -21.06
C ALA A 349 -14.14 -2.11 -21.07
N VAL A 350 -13.28 -2.09 -20.08
CA VAL A 350 -12.07 -1.24 -20.06
C VAL A 350 -10.99 -1.81 -20.99
N ALA A 351 -10.82 -3.13 -21.03
CA ALA A 351 -9.87 -3.77 -21.92
C ALA A 351 -10.23 -3.59 -23.40
N ALA A 352 -11.53 -3.65 -23.75
CA ALA A 352 -12.03 -3.50 -25.12
C ALA A 352 -11.93 -2.08 -25.70
N ARG A 353 -11.65 -1.05 -24.88
CA ARG A 353 -11.53 0.36 -25.31
C ARG A 353 -10.09 0.77 -25.67
N ARG A 354 -9.16 -0.17 -25.68
CA ARG A 354 -7.75 0.01 -26.05
C ARG A 354 -7.49 -0.38 -27.49
#